data_3f28934d6a498730a7ecdfb7d92ae2ca
#
_entry.id   3f28934d6a498730a7ecdfb7d92ae2ca
#
_cell.length_a   1.000
_cell.length_b   1.000
_cell.length_c   1.000
_cell.angle_alpha   90.00
_cell.angle_beta   90.00
_cell.angle_gamma   90.00
#
_symmetry.space_group_name_H-M   'P 1'
#
loop_
_entity.id
_entity.type
_entity.pdbx_description
1 polymer ?
#
loop_
_entity_poly.entity_id
_entity_poly.type
_entity_poly.pdbx_seq_one_letter_code
_entity_poly.pdbx_strand_id
1 'polypeptide(L)'
;DLSGVCVILEALRSVLSEKKEHRPLELLFSVSEETYCTGIKQFDFSMLKSREAYVFDLSGAVGRAAYQAPSILSFQAVFHGRSAHAAFSPQDGIHAIKAAADAISRIPCGKVDDATINIGTINGGNADNIVPEHCTITGEVRSFSDESARKKLKDIRAVCLSCAQKLGAAAEFETKTLCRAYCVA
;
A
#
# COMPACT_ATOMS: atom_id res chain seq x y z
N ASP A 1 13.97 13.95 -1.05
CA ASP A 1 14.40 14.50 -2.32
C ASP A 1 15.32 15.72 -2.14
N LEU A 2 16.50 15.75 -2.79
CA LEU A 2 17.51 16.80 -2.62
C LEU A 2 17.01 18.19 -3.06
N SER A 3 16.15 18.25 -4.07
CA SER A 3 15.59 19.53 -4.54
C SER A 3 14.71 20.18 -3.48
N GLY A 4 13.85 19.40 -2.80
CA GLY A 4 13.04 19.90 -1.69
C GLY A 4 13.91 20.41 -0.54
N VAL A 5 14.95 19.67 -0.17
CA VAL A 5 15.92 20.11 0.86
C VAL A 5 16.59 21.43 0.46
N CYS A 6 17.09 21.56 -0.78
CA CYS A 6 17.72 22.78 -1.27
C CYS A 6 16.76 23.97 -1.24
N VAL A 7 15.51 23.79 -1.65
CA VAL A 7 14.47 24.85 -1.64
C VAL A 7 14.20 25.34 -0.22
N ILE A 8 14.05 24.41 0.73
CA ILE A 8 13.82 24.76 2.15
C ILE A 8 14.99 25.56 2.72
N LEU A 9 16.22 25.09 2.49
CA LEU A 9 17.43 25.75 3.01
C LEU A 9 17.64 27.13 2.38
N GLU A 10 17.40 27.30 1.06
CA GLU A 10 17.52 28.57 0.37
C GLU A 10 16.45 29.57 0.82
N ALA A 11 15.20 29.11 0.99
CA ALA A 11 14.14 29.95 1.56
C ALA A 11 14.49 30.45 2.95
N LEU A 12 15.00 29.57 3.83
CA LEU A 12 15.48 29.95 5.15
C LEU A 12 16.62 30.97 5.09
N ARG A 13 17.62 30.72 4.22
CA ARG A 13 18.74 31.65 4.01
C ARG A 13 18.25 33.04 3.60
N SER A 14 17.31 33.11 2.67
CA SER A 14 16.73 34.37 2.20
C SER A 14 16.03 35.13 3.33
N VAL A 15 15.15 34.45 4.09
CA VAL A 15 14.44 35.07 5.21
C VAL A 15 15.39 35.63 6.25
N LEU A 16 16.43 34.87 6.62
CA LEU A 16 17.40 35.31 7.64
C LEU A 16 18.30 36.45 7.14
N SER A 17 18.74 36.39 5.88
CA SER A 17 19.63 37.46 5.32
C SER A 17 18.88 38.77 5.11
N GLU A 18 17.62 38.74 4.76
CA GLU A 18 16.80 39.93 4.53
C GLU A 18 16.18 40.45 5.85
N LYS A 19 16.44 39.78 6.97
CA LYS A 19 15.88 40.12 8.31
C LYS A 19 14.37 40.36 8.29
N LYS A 20 13.65 39.58 7.44
CA LYS A 20 12.19 39.64 7.37
C LYS A 20 11.56 39.15 8.67
N GLU A 21 10.49 39.77 9.07
CA GLU A 21 9.63 39.22 10.12
C GLU A 21 9.07 37.90 9.70
N HIS A 22 9.15 36.88 10.54
CA HIS A 22 8.64 35.55 10.31
C HIS A 22 8.20 34.88 11.61
N ARG A 23 7.30 33.91 11.52
CA ARG A 23 6.98 33.04 12.64
C ARG A 23 8.19 32.14 12.97
N PRO A 24 8.26 31.59 14.18
CA PRO A 24 9.25 30.55 14.49
C PRO A 24 9.16 29.41 13.45
N LEU A 25 10.30 28.96 12.97
CA LEU A 25 10.44 27.92 11.98
C LEU A 25 11.12 26.70 12.60
N GLU A 26 10.59 25.53 12.32
CA GLU A 26 11.19 24.25 12.65
C GLU A 26 11.41 23.48 11.36
N LEU A 27 12.61 22.94 11.17
CA LEU A 27 12.97 22.15 10.00
C LEU A 27 13.07 20.69 10.41
N LEU A 28 12.33 19.83 9.71
CA LEU A 28 12.33 18.40 9.94
C LEU A 28 12.70 17.67 8.65
N PHE A 29 13.81 16.94 8.70
CA PHE A 29 14.26 16.07 7.63
C PHE A 29 14.18 14.62 8.10
N SER A 30 13.29 13.85 7.50
CA SER A 30 13.12 12.44 7.81
C SER A 30 13.86 11.56 6.83
N VAL A 31 14.11 10.30 7.23
CA VAL A 31 14.72 9.27 6.40
C VAL A 31 13.69 8.21 6.05
N SER A 32 13.99 7.40 5.01
CA SER A 32 13.19 6.21 4.66
C SER A 32 11.75 6.54 4.29
N GLU A 33 11.51 7.59 3.49
CA GLU A 33 10.19 7.93 2.96
C GLU A 33 9.68 6.81 2.05
N GLU A 34 10.50 6.31 1.13
CA GLU A 34 10.19 5.27 0.14
C GLU A 34 9.78 3.92 0.76
N THR A 35 10.07 3.72 2.04
CA THR A 35 9.60 2.57 2.82
C THR A 35 8.36 2.90 3.64
N TYR A 36 7.43 3.66 3.06
CA TYR A 36 6.21 4.15 3.70
C TYR A 36 6.47 5.01 4.94
N CYS A 37 7.39 5.96 4.83
CA CYS A 37 7.71 6.96 5.85
C CYS A 37 8.09 6.34 7.20
N THR A 38 8.92 5.28 7.20
CA THR A 38 9.27 4.57 8.43
C THR A 38 10.08 5.43 9.40
N GLY A 39 10.91 6.34 8.91
CA GLY A 39 11.68 7.24 9.75
C GLY A 39 10.81 8.21 10.54
N ILE A 40 9.89 8.90 9.89
CA ILE A 40 9.00 9.87 10.56
C ILE A 40 8.04 9.19 11.54
N LYS A 41 7.68 7.91 11.35
CA LYS A 41 6.83 7.16 12.28
C LYS A 41 7.49 6.90 13.63
N GLN A 42 8.82 6.99 13.70
CA GLN A 42 9.60 6.84 14.93
C GLN A 42 9.99 8.18 15.56
N PHE A 43 9.66 9.30 14.92
CA PHE A 43 9.97 10.62 15.44
C PHE A 43 9.06 10.97 16.61
N ASP A 44 9.65 11.57 17.66
CA ASP A 44 8.90 12.09 18.80
C ASP A 44 8.32 13.46 18.46
N PHE A 45 7.06 13.49 18.07
CA PHE A 45 6.34 14.71 17.70
C PHE A 45 6.15 15.68 18.85
N SER A 46 6.37 15.27 20.11
CA SER A 46 6.31 16.18 21.26
C SER A 46 7.45 17.22 21.25
N MET A 47 8.50 16.97 20.49
CA MET A 47 9.61 17.91 20.28
C MET A 47 9.21 19.11 19.41
N LEU A 48 8.15 19.00 18.59
CA LEU A 48 7.68 20.08 17.73
C LEU A 48 6.74 21.01 18.49
N LYS A 49 6.93 22.31 18.28
CA LYS A 49 6.04 23.37 18.79
C LYS A 49 5.08 23.86 17.73
N SER A 50 5.46 23.76 16.46
CA SER A 50 4.65 24.14 15.31
C SER A 50 3.43 23.23 15.17
N ARG A 51 2.30 23.82 14.82
CA ARG A 51 1.03 23.10 14.55
C ARG A 51 0.69 22.99 13.07
N GLU A 52 1.45 23.65 12.23
CA GLU A 52 1.32 23.66 10.79
C GLU A 52 2.60 23.08 10.19
N ALA A 53 2.47 22.25 9.15
CA ALA A 53 3.61 21.70 8.44
C ALA A 53 3.40 21.82 6.92
N TYR A 54 4.49 22.10 6.21
CA TYR A 54 4.55 22.13 4.75
C TYR A 54 5.56 21.09 4.29
N VAL A 55 5.09 20.15 3.43
CA VAL A 55 5.93 19.09 2.89
C VAL A 55 6.24 19.41 1.43
N PHE A 56 7.53 19.48 1.10
CA PHE A 56 8.02 19.84 -0.24
C PHE A 56 8.38 18.59 -1.04
N ASP A 57 7.36 17.81 -1.40
CA ASP A 57 7.52 16.56 -2.15
C ASP A 57 6.33 16.29 -3.10
N LEU A 58 5.71 17.34 -3.61
CA LEU A 58 4.61 17.22 -4.55
C LEU A 58 5.10 17.36 -5.99
N SER A 59 4.78 16.40 -6.84
CA SER A 59 5.06 16.46 -8.27
C SER A 59 4.13 17.44 -9.01
N GLY A 60 4.61 18.00 -10.12
CA GLY A 60 3.86 18.87 -11.01
C GLY A 60 4.34 20.32 -11.02
N ALA A 61 3.47 21.24 -11.48
CA ALA A 61 3.84 22.64 -11.61
C ALA A 61 4.02 23.34 -10.25
N VAL A 62 4.96 24.29 -10.19
CA VAL A 62 5.18 25.14 -9.01
C VAL A 62 3.91 25.89 -8.63
N GLY A 63 3.64 26.02 -7.33
CA GLY A 63 2.46 26.68 -6.80
C GLY A 63 1.25 25.76 -6.56
N ARG A 64 1.36 24.48 -6.86
CA ARG A 64 0.35 23.47 -6.47
C ARG A 64 0.53 23.06 -5.02
N ALA A 65 -0.58 22.76 -4.36
CA ALA A 65 -0.59 22.19 -3.03
C ALA A 65 -1.60 21.03 -2.98
N ALA A 66 -1.24 19.96 -2.30
CA ALA A 66 -2.15 18.87 -1.95
C ALA A 66 -2.64 19.08 -0.52
N TYR A 67 -3.94 19.21 -0.35
CA TYR A 67 -4.58 19.38 0.97
C TYR A 67 -5.22 18.09 1.48
N GLN A 68 -5.20 17.02 0.68
CA GLN A 68 -5.69 15.70 1.07
C GLN A 68 -4.84 14.60 0.44
N ALA A 69 -4.73 13.47 1.14
CA ALA A 69 -4.10 12.27 0.62
C ALA A 69 -4.95 11.03 0.92
N PRO A 70 -4.92 10.01 0.06
CA PRO A 70 -5.67 8.78 0.29
C PRO A 70 -5.02 7.92 1.37
N SER A 71 -5.81 7.04 1.98
CA SER A 71 -5.28 5.89 2.70
C SER A 71 -4.64 4.91 1.73
N ILE A 72 -3.62 4.20 2.21
CA ILE A 72 -2.96 3.10 1.52
C ILE A 72 -3.02 1.89 2.44
N LEU A 73 -3.79 0.89 2.04
CA LEU A 73 -3.92 -0.38 2.74
C LEU A 73 -3.40 -1.49 1.84
N SER A 74 -2.43 -2.25 2.33
CA SER A 74 -1.95 -3.45 1.63
C SER A 74 -2.67 -4.70 2.10
N PHE A 75 -2.70 -5.70 1.23
CA PHE A 75 -3.17 -7.04 1.58
C PHE A 75 -2.25 -8.11 1.01
N GLN A 76 -2.27 -9.25 1.67
CA GLN A 76 -1.68 -10.49 1.22
C GLN A 76 -2.71 -11.60 1.36
N ALA A 77 -2.89 -12.41 0.31
CA ALA A 77 -3.66 -13.63 0.39
C ALA A 77 -2.76 -14.82 0.04
N VAL A 78 -2.73 -15.81 0.92
CA VAL A 78 -1.97 -17.05 0.76
C VAL A 78 -2.97 -18.17 0.52
N PHE A 79 -2.88 -18.83 -0.63
CA PHE A 79 -3.71 -19.96 -0.99
C PHE A 79 -2.97 -21.25 -0.70
N HIS A 80 -3.61 -22.15 0.05
CA HIS A 80 -3.09 -23.44 0.46
C HIS A 80 -3.88 -24.54 -0.24
N GLY A 81 -3.20 -25.27 -1.08
CA GLY A 81 -3.71 -26.46 -1.75
C GLY A 81 -3.09 -27.74 -1.19
N ARG A 82 -2.86 -28.70 -2.07
CA ARG A 82 -2.17 -29.95 -1.76
C ARG A 82 -1.34 -30.38 -2.96
N SER A 83 -0.06 -30.66 -2.74
CA SER A 83 0.81 -31.12 -3.81
C SER A 83 0.48 -32.55 -4.23
N ALA A 84 0.72 -32.84 -5.51
CA ALA A 84 0.61 -34.16 -6.09
C ALA A 84 1.47 -34.22 -7.35
N HIS A 85 1.81 -35.41 -7.81
CA HIS A 85 2.50 -35.56 -9.09
C HIS A 85 1.56 -35.30 -10.25
N ALA A 86 1.87 -34.28 -11.07
CA ALA A 86 0.95 -33.78 -12.10
C ALA A 86 0.55 -34.83 -13.17
N ALA A 87 1.41 -35.85 -13.43
CA ALA A 87 1.15 -36.89 -14.41
C ALA A 87 0.56 -38.16 -13.79
N PHE A 88 0.98 -38.56 -12.59
CA PHE A 88 0.61 -39.88 -12.02
C PHE A 88 -0.60 -39.82 -11.09
N SER A 89 -0.78 -38.71 -10.37
CA SER A 89 -1.86 -38.59 -9.40
C SER A 89 -2.43 -37.15 -9.33
N PRO A 90 -2.74 -36.49 -10.47
CA PRO A 90 -3.20 -35.11 -10.47
C PRO A 90 -4.52 -34.89 -9.70
N GLN A 91 -5.36 -35.93 -9.61
CA GLN A 91 -6.62 -35.92 -8.87
C GLN A 91 -6.45 -35.82 -7.35
N ASP A 92 -5.28 -36.20 -6.83
CA ASP A 92 -4.99 -36.12 -5.41
C ASP A 92 -4.53 -34.70 -5.00
N GLY A 93 -4.19 -33.85 -5.98
CA GLY A 93 -3.73 -32.51 -5.77
C GLY A 93 -4.87 -31.49 -5.65
N ILE A 94 -4.59 -30.40 -4.93
CA ILE A 94 -5.44 -29.20 -4.88
C ILE A 94 -4.58 -28.03 -5.36
N HIS A 95 -4.98 -27.41 -6.45
CA HIS A 95 -4.13 -26.49 -7.20
C HIS A 95 -4.24 -25.05 -6.70
N ALA A 96 -3.31 -24.62 -5.85
CA ALA A 96 -3.31 -23.28 -5.25
C ALA A 96 -3.23 -22.13 -6.26
N ILE A 97 -2.43 -22.28 -7.35
CA ILE A 97 -2.34 -21.25 -8.40
C ILE A 97 -3.69 -21.07 -9.11
N LYS A 98 -4.44 -22.13 -9.37
CA LYS A 98 -5.79 -22.00 -9.97
C LYS A 98 -6.75 -21.28 -9.05
N ALA A 99 -6.68 -21.52 -7.74
CA ALA A 99 -7.52 -20.82 -6.75
C ALA A 99 -7.18 -19.33 -6.70
N ALA A 100 -5.90 -18.99 -6.71
CA ALA A 100 -5.43 -17.60 -6.77
C ALA A 100 -5.84 -16.91 -8.09
N ALA A 101 -5.71 -17.59 -9.22
CA ALA A 101 -6.08 -17.07 -10.54
C ALA A 101 -7.60 -16.81 -10.65
N ASP A 102 -8.45 -17.72 -10.12
CA ASP A 102 -9.91 -17.50 -10.07
C ASP A 102 -10.24 -16.28 -9.19
N ALA A 103 -9.56 -16.10 -8.07
CA ALA A 103 -9.71 -14.92 -7.22
C ALA A 103 -9.30 -13.64 -7.95
N ILE A 104 -8.11 -13.62 -8.58
CA ILE A 104 -7.61 -12.47 -9.35
C ILE A 104 -8.58 -12.07 -10.45
N SER A 105 -9.14 -13.04 -11.18
CA SER A 105 -10.07 -12.75 -12.27
C SER A 105 -11.38 -12.11 -11.84
N ARG A 106 -11.72 -12.21 -10.54
CA ARG A 106 -12.95 -11.65 -9.94
C ARG A 106 -12.70 -10.38 -9.14
N ILE A 107 -11.46 -10.10 -8.74
CA ILE A 107 -11.11 -8.87 -8.04
C ILE A 107 -11.00 -7.75 -9.08
N PRO A 108 -11.85 -6.71 -9.00
CA PRO A 108 -11.73 -5.57 -9.89
C PRO A 108 -10.44 -4.81 -9.60
N CYS A 109 -9.67 -4.50 -10.66
CA CYS A 109 -8.45 -3.71 -10.58
C CYS A 109 -8.61 -2.36 -11.28
N GLY A 110 -7.78 -1.39 -10.89
CA GLY A 110 -7.85 -0.02 -11.36
C GLY A 110 -8.76 0.84 -10.50
N LYS A 111 -9.43 1.83 -11.12
CA LYS A 111 -10.37 2.70 -10.41
C LYS A 111 -11.71 2.00 -10.22
N VAL A 112 -12.11 1.82 -8.98
CA VAL A 112 -13.34 1.12 -8.56
C VAL A 112 -14.11 2.01 -7.59
N ASP A 113 -15.14 2.67 -8.05
CA ASP A 113 -15.90 3.70 -7.33
C ASP A 113 -14.98 4.84 -6.84
N ASP A 114 -14.88 5.03 -5.53
CA ASP A 114 -14.03 6.01 -4.86
C ASP A 114 -12.66 5.48 -4.43
N ALA A 115 -12.30 4.26 -4.87
CA ALA A 115 -11.04 3.61 -4.54
C ALA A 115 -10.25 3.22 -5.78
N THR A 116 -8.97 2.93 -5.59
CA THR A 116 -8.11 2.26 -6.56
C THR A 116 -7.66 0.94 -5.96
N ILE A 117 -7.76 -0.14 -6.71
CA ILE A 117 -7.36 -1.49 -6.31
C ILE A 117 -6.28 -1.99 -7.27
N ASN A 118 -5.20 -2.52 -6.73
CA ASN A 118 -4.16 -3.14 -7.53
C ASN A 118 -3.71 -4.46 -6.92
N ILE A 119 -3.53 -5.47 -7.76
CA ILE A 119 -2.82 -6.71 -7.43
C ILE A 119 -1.43 -6.55 -8.02
N GLY A 120 -0.42 -6.45 -7.15
CA GLY A 120 0.94 -6.12 -7.54
C GLY A 120 1.79 -7.35 -7.84
N THR A 121 1.57 -8.46 -7.12
CA THR A 121 2.35 -9.68 -7.31
C THR A 121 1.50 -10.94 -7.22
N ILE A 122 1.97 -11.99 -7.91
CA ILE A 122 1.54 -13.36 -7.76
C ILE A 122 2.77 -14.26 -7.77
N ASN A 123 2.91 -15.13 -6.78
CA ASN A 123 4.00 -16.08 -6.66
C ASN A 123 3.46 -17.44 -6.22
N GLY A 124 3.82 -18.50 -6.91
CA GLY A 124 3.37 -19.85 -6.55
C GLY A 124 3.99 -20.95 -7.38
N GLY A 125 3.94 -22.17 -6.85
CA GLY A 125 4.51 -23.35 -7.47
C GLY A 125 6.03 -23.46 -7.31
N ASN A 126 6.54 -24.70 -7.43
CA ASN A 126 7.96 -25.03 -7.27
C ASN A 126 8.54 -25.77 -8.46
N ALA A 127 7.72 -26.51 -9.23
CA ALA A 127 8.13 -27.30 -10.38
C ALA A 127 6.95 -27.60 -11.31
N ASP A 128 7.24 -27.78 -12.61
CA ASP A 128 6.22 -28.00 -13.65
C ASP A 128 5.49 -29.34 -13.52
N ASN A 129 6.10 -30.35 -12.92
CA ASN A 129 5.55 -31.68 -12.76
C ASN A 129 4.85 -31.92 -11.41
N ILE A 130 4.63 -30.85 -10.62
CA ILE A 130 3.97 -30.91 -9.30
C ILE A 130 2.76 -29.98 -9.32
N VAL A 131 1.62 -30.47 -8.84
CA VAL A 131 0.45 -29.60 -8.55
C VAL A 131 0.84 -28.64 -7.43
N PRO A 132 0.77 -27.32 -7.65
CA PRO A 132 1.26 -26.36 -6.66
C PRO A 132 0.34 -26.31 -5.43
N GLU A 133 0.94 -26.47 -4.25
CA GLU A 133 0.23 -26.41 -2.97
C GLU A 133 0.21 -25.00 -2.35
N HIS A 134 1.03 -24.08 -2.85
CA HIS A 134 1.08 -22.71 -2.35
C HIS A 134 1.00 -21.69 -3.50
N CYS A 135 0.24 -20.62 -3.27
CA CYS A 135 0.26 -19.43 -4.12
C CYS A 135 -0.05 -18.20 -3.27
N THR A 136 0.75 -17.17 -3.40
CA THR A 136 0.59 -15.89 -2.68
C THR A 136 0.30 -14.78 -3.68
N ILE A 137 -0.70 -13.96 -3.40
CA ILE A 137 -0.95 -12.70 -4.09
C ILE A 137 -0.81 -11.54 -3.11
N THR A 138 -0.27 -10.42 -3.57
CA THR A 138 -0.22 -9.18 -2.80
C THR A 138 -0.80 -8.03 -3.60
N GLY A 139 -1.35 -7.06 -2.90
CA GLY A 139 -1.93 -5.88 -3.54
C GLY A 139 -2.17 -4.76 -2.55
N GLU A 140 -2.75 -3.68 -3.08
CA GLU A 140 -3.11 -2.51 -2.29
C GLU A 140 -4.47 -1.94 -2.68
N VAL A 141 -5.07 -1.24 -1.75
CA VAL A 141 -6.27 -0.43 -1.95
C VAL A 141 -5.96 0.99 -1.49
N ARG A 142 -6.29 1.98 -2.33
CA ARG A 142 -6.19 3.40 -1.99
C ARG A 142 -7.57 4.04 -2.07
N SER A 143 -7.92 4.86 -1.09
CA SER A 143 -9.16 5.68 -1.10
C SER A 143 -8.98 6.90 -0.21
N PHE A 144 -9.66 8.00 -0.53
CA PHE A 144 -9.76 9.16 0.36
C PHE A 144 -10.69 8.93 1.57
N SER A 145 -11.31 7.74 1.67
CA SER A 145 -12.08 7.28 2.81
C SER A 145 -11.49 5.98 3.36
N ASP A 146 -11.04 5.99 4.62
CA ASP A 146 -10.57 4.80 5.32
C ASP A 146 -11.65 3.72 5.38
N GLU A 147 -12.91 4.11 5.53
CA GLU A 147 -14.04 3.19 5.60
C GLU A 147 -14.24 2.47 4.26
N SER A 148 -14.23 3.23 3.15
CA SER A 148 -14.34 2.68 1.81
C SER A 148 -13.19 1.72 1.51
N ALA A 149 -11.94 2.11 1.80
CA ALA A 149 -10.78 1.23 1.60
C ALA A 149 -10.90 -0.09 2.38
N ARG A 150 -11.35 -0.04 3.64
CA ARG A 150 -11.59 -1.23 4.47
C ARG A 150 -12.73 -2.10 3.94
N LYS A 151 -13.78 -1.49 3.40
CA LYS A 151 -14.89 -2.22 2.75
C LYS A 151 -14.38 -2.99 1.53
N LYS A 152 -13.59 -2.33 0.66
CA LYS A 152 -12.98 -3.00 -0.51
C LYS A 152 -12.09 -4.16 -0.09
N LEU A 153 -11.28 -4.03 0.98
CA LEU A 153 -10.49 -5.16 1.49
C LEU A 153 -11.36 -6.32 1.99
N LYS A 154 -12.49 -6.04 2.63
CA LYS A 154 -13.43 -7.11 3.04
C LYS A 154 -14.00 -7.84 1.83
N ASP A 155 -14.35 -7.11 0.76
CA ASP A 155 -14.87 -7.70 -0.47
C ASP A 155 -13.80 -8.57 -1.15
N ILE A 156 -12.56 -8.09 -1.26
CA ILE A 156 -11.42 -8.84 -1.79
C ILE A 156 -11.18 -10.11 -0.96
N ARG A 157 -11.19 -10.01 0.36
CA ARG A 157 -11.05 -11.15 1.26
C ARG A 157 -12.14 -12.21 0.99
N ALA A 158 -13.39 -11.78 0.87
CA ALA A 158 -14.51 -12.68 0.61
C ALA A 158 -14.34 -13.43 -0.72
N VAL A 159 -13.87 -12.74 -1.76
CA VAL A 159 -13.56 -13.35 -3.06
C VAL A 159 -12.46 -14.40 -2.91
N CYS A 160 -11.33 -14.06 -2.24
CA CYS A 160 -10.23 -15.01 -2.05
C CYS A 160 -10.67 -16.28 -1.32
N LEU A 161 -11.39 -16.13 -0.20
CA LEU A 161 -11.88 -17.27 0.58
C LEU A 161 -12.87 -18.13 -0.20
N SER A 162 -13.81 -17.51 -0.93
CA SER A 162 -14.80 -18.22 -1.73
C SER A 162 -14.15 -19.00 -2.89
N CYS A 163 -13.19 -18.40 -3.60
CA CYS A 163 -12.49 -19.08 -4.70
C CYS A 163 -11.63 -20.25 -4.20
N ALA A 164 -10.96 -20.08 -3.05
CA ALA A 164 -10.21 -21.17 -2.43
C ALA A 164 -11.14 -22.33 -2.07
N GLN A 165 -12.20 -22.05 -1.34
CA GLN A 165 -13.18 -23.06 -0.91
C GLN A 165 -13.78 -23.84 -2.09
N LYS A 166 -14.13 -23.14 -3.17
CA LYS A 166 -14.73 -23.75 -4.39
C LYS A 166 -13.81 -24.82 -5.02
N LEU A 167 -12.50 -24.65 -4.89
CA LEU A 167 -11.50 -25.57 -5.44
C LEU A 167 -10.94 -26.54 -4.37
N GLY A 168 -11.54 -26.57 -3.18
CA GLY A 168 -11.08 -27.42 -2.08
C GLY A 168 -9.80 -26.92 -1.40
N ALA A 169 -9.33 -25.72 -1.74
CA ALA A 169 -8.19 -25.06 -1.12
C ALA A 169 -8.60 -24.27 0.12
N ALA A 170 -7.63 -23.89 0.96
CA ALA A 170 -7.80 -22.87 2.00
C ALA A 170 -7.16 -21.54 1.55
N ALA A 171 -7.56 -20.45 2.17
CA ALA A 171 -6.88 -19.17 2.00
C ALA A 171 -6.77 -18.42 3.32
N GLU A 172 -5.61 -17.81 3.54
CA GLU A 172 -5.34 -16.84 4.59
C GLU A 172 -5.32 -15.45 3.99
N PHE A 173 -5.78 -14.44 4.73
CA PHE A 173 -5.83 -13.08 4.24
C PHE A 173 -5.41 -12.10 5.33
N GLU A 174 -4.32 -11.40 5.07
CA GLU A 174 -3.76 -10.41 5.97
C GLU A 174 -3.85 -9.02 5.37
N THR A 175 -3.96 -8.00 6.23
CA THR A 175 -4.01 -6.60 5.80
C THR A 175 -3.13 -5.73 6.68
N LYS A 176 -2.54 -4.69 6.08
CA LYS A 176 -1.74 -3.71 6.79
C LYS A 176 -2.14 -2.31 6.34
N THR A 177 -2.37 -1.40 7.28
CA THR A 177 -2.53 0.03 6.99
C THR A 177 -1.13 0.64 6.88
N LEU A 178 -0.76 1.11 5.71
CA LEU A 178 0.51 1.77 5.43
C LEU A 178 0.40 3.28 5.71
N CYS A 179 -0.65 3.92 5.18
CA CYS A 179 -0.98 5.31 5.44
C CYS A 179 -2.49 5.45 5.68
N ARG A 180 -2.89 6.46 6.45
CA ARG A 180 -4.30 6.84 6.62
C ARG A 180 -4.63 8.01 5.74
N ALA A 181 -5.87 8.08 5.26
CA ALA A 181 -6.36 9.25 4.57
C ALA A 181 -6.35 10.46 5.51
N TYR A 182 -6.04 11.62 4.97
CA TYR A 182 -6.18 12.88 5.68
C TYR A 182 -6.70 13.97 4.74
N CYS A 183 -7.32 14.98 5.34
CA CYS A 183 -7.70 16.22 4.69
C CYS A 183 -7.34 17.37 5.62
N VAL A 184 -6.62 18.36 5.12
CA VAL A 184 -6.30 19.59 5.85
C VAL A 184 -7.47 20.56 5.68
N ALA A 185 -8.01 21.07 6.78
CA ALA A 185 -9.09 22.03 6.81
C ALA A 185 -8.58 23.47 6.57
#